data_88a96c3e42070a94785fac346d223327
#
_entry.id   88a96c3e42070a94785fac346d223327
#
_cell.length_a   1.000
_cell.length_b   1.000
_cell.length_c   1.000
_cell.angle_alpha   90.00
_cell.angle_beta   90.00
_cell.angle_gamma   90.00
#
_symmetry.space_group_name_H-M   'P 1'
#
loop_
_entity.id
_entity.type
_entity.pdbx_description
1 polymer ?
#
loop_
_entity_poly.entity_id
_entity_poly.type
_entity_poly.pdbx_seq_one_letter_code
_entity_poly.pdbx_strand_id
1 'polypeptide(L)'
;YTVIQHPLYSHFGEKKDRTETERKIGLRPGMKNILFFGLIRAYKGLDILLEAFGMLPDDYQLIVAGEPYGSFERYQEIIDRIPGKDRIHLNLKYIKDSEVSEWFSVADLAVLPYRSATQSGISSVSYHFEVPMIVTDVGGLKETIGDRGTGLVADEGTPECICSEIIRYFSTPAIRENCIANIRLEKERLSWKTFAIKLEEFIGSL
;
A
#
# COMPACT_ATOMS: atom_id res chain seq x y z
N TYR A 1 15.51 -5.43 29.23
CA TYR A 1 15.41 -4.78 27.93
C TYR A 1 13.93 -4.53 27.61
N THR A 2 13.65 -3.50 26.79
CA THR A 2 12.32 -3.25 26.26
C THR A 2 12.38 -3.13 24.73
N VAL A 3 11.26 -3.45 24.05
CA VAL A 3 11.15 -3.30 22.60
C VAL A 3 10.19 -2.16 22.34
N ILE A 4 10.69 -1.08 21.72
CA ILE A 4 9.90 0.06 21.30
C ILE A 4 9.90 0.08 19.76
N GLN A 5 8.71 0.03 19.16
CA GLN A 5 8.58 0.05 17.71
C GLN A 5 8.94 1.43 17.16
N HIS A 6 9.55 1.45 15.97
CA HIS A 6 9.89 2.69 15.29
C HIS A 6 8.63 3.52 15.00
N PRO A 7 8.62 4.82 15.28
CA PRO A 7 7.50 5.70 14.96
C PRO A 7 7.25 5.82 13.46
N LEU A 8 6.03 6.21 13.09
CA LEU A 8 5.66 6.43 11.69
C LEU A 8 6.43 7.61 11.08
N TYR A 9 6.68 7.51 9.80
CA TYR A 9 7.17 8.62 8.99
C TYR A 9 6.03 9.64 8.78
N SER A 10 6.25 10.91 9.15
CA SER A 10 5.24 11.98 9.08
C SER A 10 5.63 13.15 8.17
N HIS A 11 6.75 13.05 7.44
CA HIS A 11 7.31 14.15 6.64
C HIS A 11 6.77 14.24 5.20
N PHE A 12 5.83 13.37 4.81
CA PHE A 12 5.30 13.34 3.44
C PHE A 12 4.18 14.36 3.17
N GLY A 13 3.87 15.23 4.13
CA GLY A 13 2.81 16.24 4.02
C GLY A 13 1.41 15.67 4.25
N GLU A 14 0.41 16.51 4.00
CA GLU A 14 -1.01 16.21 4.19
C GLU A 14 -1.65 15.58 2.96
N LYS A 15 -2.81 14.94 3.13
CA LYS A 15 -3.65 14.51 2.00
C LYS A 15 -4.02 15.72 1.13
N LYS A 16 -3.92 15.52 -0.18
CA LYS A 16 -4.35 16.48 -1.20
C LYS A 16 -5.82 16.25 -1.57
N ASP A 17 -6.42 17.24 -2.22
CA ASP A 17 -7.74 17.04 -2.81
C ASP A 17 -7.71 15.92 -3.85
N ARG A 18 -8.58 14.92 -3.65
CA ARG A 18 -8.62 13.71 -4.48
C ARG A 18 -8.96 14.03 -5.92
N THR A 19 -10.02 14.82 -6.15
CA THR A 19 -10.54 15.10 -7.49
C THR A 19 -9.53 15.88 -8.32
N GLU A 20 -8.90 16.89 -7.73
CA GLU A 20 -7.86 17.67 -8.37
C GLU A 20 -6.63 16.80 -8.69
N THR A 21 -6.24 15.95 -7.76
CA THR A 21 -5.08 15.08 -7.93
C THR A 21 -5.34 13.99 -8.98
N GLU A 22 -6.52 13.34 -8.98
CA GLU A 22 -6.91 12.37 -10.01
C GLU A 22 -6.83 12.99 -11.41
N ARG A 23 -7.36 14.22 -11.57
CA ARG A 23 -7.28 14.94 -12.85
C ARG A 23 -5.83 15.25 -13.24
N LYS A 24 -5.00 15.69 -12.29
CA LYS A 24 -3.60 16.02 -12.51
C LYS A 24 -2.79 14.83 -13.02
N ILE A 25 -3.01 13.65 -12.47
CA ILE A 25 -2.26 12.43 -12.82
C ILE A 25 -2.96 11.57 -13.89
N GLY A 26 -4.12 12.03 -14.41
CA GLY A 26 -4.82 11.39 -15.51
C GLY A 26 -5.63 10.16 -15.14
N LEU A 27 -6.08 10.05 -13.89
CA LEU A 27 -6.96 8.95 -13.45
C LEU A 27 -8.40 9.19 -13.90
N ARG A 28 -9.13 8.11 -14.08
CA ARG A 28 -10.56 8.15 -14.40
C ARG A 28 -11.36 8.37 -13.12
N PRO A 29 -12.23 9.39 -13.06
CA PRO A 29 -13.04 9.63 -11.87
C PRO A 29 -13.99 8.48 -11.56
N GLY A 30 -14.23 8.24 -10.27
CA GLY A 30 -15.21 7.25 -9.82
C GLY A 30 -14.75 5.79 -9.89
N MET A 31 -13.54 5.54 -10.31
CA MET A 31 -12.95 4.20 -10.29
C MET A 31 -12.32 3.88 -8.91
N LYS A 32 -12.16 2.59 -8.65
CA LYS A 32 -11.47 2.05 -7.49
C LYS A 32 -9.97 2.06 -7.74
N ASN A 33 -9.22 2.84 -6.98
CA ASN A 33 -7.80 3.10 -7.21
C ASN A 33 -6.94 2.17 -6.36
N ILE A 34 -6.26 1.24 -7.02
CA ILE A 34 -5.27 0.34 -6.42
C ILE A 34 -3.88 0.93 -6.63
N LEU A 35 -3.06 1.00 -5.57
CA LEU A 35 -1.71 1.54 -5.61
C LEU A 35 -0.66 0.47 -5.35
N PHE A 36 0.30 0.35 -6.26
CA PHE A 36 1.61 -0.23 -6.03
C PHE A 36 2.64 0.90 -5.93
N PHE A 37 3.39 0.97 -4.83
CA PHE A 37 4.26 2.10 -4.56
C PHE A 37 5.70 1.72 -4.19
N GLY A 38 6.66 2.56 -4.63
CA GLY A 38 8.08 2.51 -4.28
C GLY A 38 8.91 1.72 -5.29
N LEU A 39 10.21 1.53 -5.01
CA LEU A 39 11.14 0.86 -5.93
C LEU A 39 10.58 -0.47 -6.43
N ILE A 40 10.57 -0.65 -7.75
CA ILE A 40 10.07 -1.86 -8.39
C ILE A 40 11.20 -2.89 -8.42
N ARG A 41 11.10 -3.89 -7.55
CA ARG A 41 12.05 -5.01 -7.44
C ARG A 41 11.32 -6.34 -7.54
N ALA A 42 11.99 -7.37 -8.03
CA ALA A 42 11.39 -8.68 -8.27
C ALA A 42 10.69 -9.27 -7.03
N TYR A 43 11.28 -9.11 -5.84
CA TYR A 43 10.70 -9.62 -4.60
C TYR A 43 9.40 -8.92 -4.18
N LYS A 44 9.13 -7.71 -4.72
CA LYS A 44 7.90 -6.97 -4.41
C LYS A 44 6.67 -7.43 -5.18
N GLY A 45 6.82 -8.35 -6.14
CA GLY A 45 5.71 -9.05 -6.76
C GLY A 45 4.79 -8.21 -7.64
N LEU A 46 5.31 -7.15 -8.30
CA LEU A 46 4.49 -6.36 -9.23
C LEU A 46 3.86 -7.22 -10.32
N ASP A 47 4.54 -8.25 -10.79
CA ASP A 47 4.02 -9.23 -11.75
C ASP A 47 2.78 -9.95 -11.22
N ILE A 48 2.77 -10.37 -9.94
CA ILE A 48 1.60 -10.97 -9.29
C ILE A 48 0.41 -9.99 -9.31
N LEU A 49 0.65 -8.73 -8.95
CA LEU A 49 -0.40 -7.72 -8.96
C LEU A 49 -0.93 -7.41 -10.36
N LEU A 50 -0.06 -7.35 -11.37
CA LEU A 50 -0.47 -7.14 -12.77
C LEU A 50 -1.37 -8.27 -13.26
N GLU A 51 -1.00 -9.51 -13.01
CA GLU A 51 -1.82 -10.67 -13.36
C GLU A 51 -3.16 -10.67 -12.59
N ALA A 52 -3.14 -10.37 -11.28
CA ALA A 52 -4.36 -10.21 -10.49
C ALA A 52 -5.26 -9.09 -11.03
N PHE A 53 -4.67 -7.96 -11.44
CA PHE A 53 -5.39 -6.83 -12.00
C PHE A 53 -6.11 -7.20 -13.32
N GLY A 54 -5.50 -8.04 -14.14
CA GLY A 54 -6.11 -8.56 -15.36
C GLY A 54 -7.40 -9.37 -15.15
N MET A 55 -7.65 -9.83 -13.92
CA MET A 55 -8.86 -10.58 -13.53
C MET A 55 -9.94 -9.66 -12.91
N LEU A 56 -9.62 -8.39 -12.61
CA LEU A 56 -10.55 -7.47 -11.97
C LEU A 56 -11.54 -6.84 -12.96
N PRO A 57 -12.77 -6.54 -12.51
CA PRO A 57 -13.76 -5.80 -13.28
C PRO A 57 -13.27 -4.44 -13.79
N ASP A 58 -14.03 -3.85 -14.74
CA ASP A 58 -13.61 -2.62 -15.43
C ASP A 58 -13.70 -1.33 -14.58
N ASP A 59 -14.29 -1.37 -13.41
CA ASP A 59 -14.39 -0.25 -12.47
C ASP A 59 -13.17 -0.10 -11.53
N TYR A 60 -12.10 -0.87 -11.79
CA TYR A 60 -10.83 -0.76 -11.10
C TYR A 60 -9.77 -0.14 -12.00
N GLN A 61 -8.88 0.67 -11.42
CA GLN A 61 -7.65 1.13 -12.07
C GLN A 61 -6.44 0.91 -11.17
N LEU A 62 -5.31 0.61 -11.79
CA LEU A 62 -4.05 0.34 -11.12
C LEU A 62 -3.07 1.48 -11.33
N ILE A 63 -2.50 1.97 -10.23
CA ILE A 63 -1.43 2.96 -10.22
C ILE A 63 -0.14 2.24 -9.83
N VAL A 64 0.85 2.28 -10.70
CA VAL A 64 2.21 1.80 -10.42
C VAL A 64 3.11 3.03 -10.33
N ALA A 65 3.51 3.41 -9.12
CA ALA A 65 4.31 4.60 -8.86
C ALA A 65 5.64 4.22 -8.20
N GLY A 66 6.73 4.32 -8.96
CA GLY A 66 8.07 4.03 -8.47
C GLY A 66 9.08 3.71 -9.55
N GLU A 67 10.34 3.81 -9.19
CA GLU A 67 11.46 3.57 -10.10
C GLU A 67 11.75 2.07 -10.24
N PRO A 68 11.87 1.55 -11.49
CA PRO A 68 12.32 0.19 -11.73
C PRO A 68 13.80 0.01 -11.37
N TYR A 69 14.10 -1.04 -10.61
CA TYR A 69 15.47 -1.48 -10.41
C TYR A 69 15.84 -2.51 -11.49
N GLY A 70 16.46 -2.03 -12.55
CA GLY A 70 16.74 -2.81 -13.76
C GLY A 70 15.69 -2.65 -14.85
N SER A 71 15.58 -3.64 -15.76
CA SER A 71 14.63 -3.60 -16.88
C SER A 71 13.17 -3.75 -16.42
N PHE A 72 12.28 -2.98 -17.03
CA PHE A 72 10.83 -3.06 -16.86
C PHE A 72 10.16 -3.98 -17.90
N GLU A 73 10.87 -4.47 -18.89
CA GLU A 73 10.35 -5.23 -20.04
C GLU A 73 9.45 -6.39 -19.64
N ARG A 74 9.88 -7.21 -18.66
CA ARG A 74 9.06 -8.33 -18.18
C ARG A 74 7.67 -7.91 -17.67
N TYR A 75 7.57 -6.75 -17.06
CA TYR A 75 6.28 -6.21 -16.59
C TYR A 75 5.48 -5.63 -17.75
N GLN A 76 6.14 -5.00 -18.72
CA GLN A 76 5.51 -4.51 -19.93
C GLN A 76 4.88 -5.64 -20.75
N GLU A 77 5.56 -6.78 -20.88
CA GLU A 77 5.03 -7.99 -21.53
C GLU A 77 3.76 -8.52 -20.85
N ILE A 78 3.65 -8.43 -19.54
CA ILE A 78 2.44 -8.80 -18.80
C ILE A 78 1.34 -7.78 -19.10
N ILE A 79 1.64 -6.47 -18.96
CA ILE A 79 0.69 -5.38 -19.22
C ILE A 79 0.10 -5.49 -20.63
N ASP A 80 0.91 -5.78 -21.63
CA ASP A 80 0.47 -5.85 -23.02
C ASP A 80 -0.55 -6.96 -23.30
N ARG A 81 -0.60 -7.97 -22.45
CA ARG A 81 -1.56 -9.09 -22.51
C ARG A 81 -2.83 -8.87 -21.70
N ILE A 82 -2.85 -7.87 -20.80
CA ILE A 82 -3.99 -7.59 -19.93
C ILE A 82 -5.11 -6.92 -20.72
N PRO A 83 -6.35 -7.47 -20.73
CA PRO A 83 -7.52 -6.75 -21.20
C PRO A 83 -7.73 -5.47 -20.37
N GLY A 84 -7.96 -4.32 -21.03
CA GLY A 84 -8.14 -3.06 -20.32
C GLY A 84 -6.87 -2.49 -19.71
N LYS A 85 -5.70 -2.74 -20.32
CA LYS A 85 -4.40 -2.18 -19.94
C LYS A 85 -4.35 -0.65 -19.88
N ASP A 86 -5.28 0.02 -20.55
CA ASP A 86 -5.50 1.46 -20.53
C ASP A 86 -6.00 1.98 -19.16
N ARG A 87 -6.31 1.07 -18.22
CA ARG A 87 -6.62 1.36 -16.81
C ARG A 87 -5.38 1.21 -15.89
N ILE A 88 -4.20 0.93 -16.46
CA ILE A 88 -2.93 0.86 -15.72
C ILE A 88 -2.15 2.15 -15.95
N HIS A 89 -1.96 2.91 -14.88
CA HIS A 89 -1.24 4.18 -14.88
C HIS A 89 0.18 3.97 -14.36
N LEU A 90 1.17 4.15 -15.25
CA LEU A 90 2.59 3.94 -14.94
C LEU A 90 3.28 5.28 -14.67
N ASN A 91 3.92 5.39 -13.52
CA ASN A 91 4.84 6.47 -13.19
C ASN A 91 6.20 5.86 -12.79
N LEU A 92 7.00 5.53 -13.79
CA LEU A 92 8.23 4.74 -13.66
C LEU A 92 9.45 5.64 -13.40
N LYS A 93 9.39 6.44 -12.33
CA LYS A 93 10.50 7.32 -11.91
C LYS A 93 10.62 7.29 -10.39
N TYR A 94 11.75 7.78 -9.89
CA TYR A 94 11.90 8.04 -8.47
C TYR A 94 10.84 9.05 -7.99
N ILE A 95 10.14 8.71 -6.93
CA ILE A 95 9.13 9.57 -6.30
C ILE A 95 9.80 10.34 -5.17
N LYS A 96 9.82 11.66 -5.28
CA LYS A 96 10.33 12.53 -4.20
C LYS A 96 9.36 12.55 -3.03
N ASP A 97 9.86 12.77 -1.81
CA ASP A 97 9.03 12.83 -0.61
C ASP A 97 7.87 13.83 -0.74
N SER A 98 8.09 14.95 -1.42
CA SER A 98 7.06 15.97 -1.70
C SER A 98 5.96 15.52 -2.67
N GLU A 99 6.18 14.45 -3.43
CA GLU A 99 5.23 13.89 -4.40
C GLU A 99 4.44 12.70 -3.81
N VAL A 100 4.90 12.11 -2.70
CA VAL A 100 4.28 10.92 -2.08
C VAL A 100 2.81 11.14 -1.76
N SER A 101 2.47 12.31 -1.21
CA SER A 101 1.09 12.67 -0.87
C SER A 101 0.14 12.62 -2.06
N GLU A 102 0.58 12.89 -3.29
CA GLU A 102 -0.26 12.82 -4.49
C GLU A 102 -0.77 11.40 -4.75
N TRP A 103 0.13 10.43 -4.67
CA TRP A 103 -0.20 9.03 -4.96
C TRP A 103 -1.10 8.39 -3.88
N PHE A 104 -0.81 8.67 -2.61
CA PHE A 104 -1.59 8.13 -1.51
C PHE A 104 -2.93 8.85 -1.30
N SER A 105 -3.07 10.11 -1.74
CA SER A 105 -4.33 10.85 -1.63
C SER A 105 -5.42 10.30 -2.56
N VAL A 106 -5.03 9.69 -3.67
CA VAL A 106 -5.98 9.11 -4.63
C VAL A 106 -6.16 7.60 -4.45
N ALA A 107 -5.31 6.95 -3.67
CA ALA A 107 -5.37 5.51 -3.45
C ALA A 107 -6.54 5.14 -2.52
N ASP A 108 -7.32 4.13 -2.91
CA ASP A 108 -8.31 3.48 -2.04
C ASP A 108 -7.71 2.29 -1.30
N LEU A 109 -6.69 1.66 -1.90
CA LEU A 109 -6.05 0.45 -1.42
C LEU A 109 -4.61 0.39 -1.91
N ALA A 110 -3.66 0.08 -1.04
CA ALA A 110 -2.30 -0.26 -1.45
C ALA A 110 -2.12 -1.79 -1.45
N VAL A 111 -1.39 -2.33 -2.43
CA VAL A 111 -1.15 -3.78 -2.51
C VAL A 111 0.35 -4.06 -2.51
N LEU A 112 0.78 -4.89 -1.56
CA LEU A 112 2.17 -5.29 -1.35
C LEU A 112 2.29 -6.83 -1.49
N PRO A 113 2.28 -7.36 -2.72
CA PRO A 113 2.26 -8.81 -2.98
C PRO A 113 3.67 -9.39 -2.91
N TYR A 114 4.37 -9.12 -1.81
CA TYR A 114 5.78 -9.42 -1.67
C TYR A 114 6.03 -10.93 -1.62
N ARG A 115 7.12 -11.38 -2.25
CA ARG A 115 7.62 -12.75 -2.16
C ARG A 115 8.48 -12.98 -0.93
N SER A 116 9.11 -11.91 -0.46
CA SER A 116 9.89 -11.93 0.78
C SER A 116 9.98 -10.53 1.36
N ALA A 117 9.90 -10.42 2.67
CA ALA A 117 10.11 -9.17 3.39
C ALA A 117 10.45 -9.46 4.85
N THR A 118 11.18 -8.57 5.50
CA THR A 118 11.22 -8.51 6.97
C THR A 118 10.19 -7.52 7.47
N GLN A 119 10.19 -6.32 6.91
CA GLN A 119 9.24 -5.23 7.15
C GLN A 119 9.08 -4.42 5.87
N SER A 120 8.11 -3.51 5.83
CA SER A 120 7.92 -2.59 4.70
C SER A 120 7.77 -1.15 5.17
N GLY A 121 8.65 -0.26 4.70
CA GLY A 121 8.50 1.18 4.91
C GLY A 121 7.21 1.75 4.29
N ILE A 122 6.66 1.06 3.28
CA ILE A 122 5.41 1.46 2.64
C ILE A 122 4.22 1.35 3.61
N SER A 123 4.24 0.39 4.55
CA SER A 123 3.20 0.28 5.57
C SER A 123 3.11 1.54 6.44
N SER A 124 4.25 2.11 6.81
CA SER A 124 4.30 3.37 7.56
C SER A 124 3.70 4.55 6.77
N VAL A 125 4.00 4.63 5.47
CA VAL A 125 3.44 5.66 4.58
C VAL A 125 1.93 5.45 4.40
N SER A 126 1.48 4.21 4.17
CA SER A 126 0.05 3.88 4.06
C SER A 126 -0.72 4.26 5.33
N TYR A 127 -0.16 4.01 6.52
CA TYR A 127 -0.76 4.44 7.77
C TYR A 127 -0.84 5.96 7.88
N HIS A 128 0.23 6.69 7.50
CA HIS A 128 0.21 8.15 7.52
C HIS A 128 -0.98 8.70 6.72
N PHE A 129 -1.23 8.15 5.54
CA PHE A 129 -2.33 8.56 4.65
C PHE A 129 -3.64 7.79 4.87
N GLU A 130 -3.75 6.95 5.89
CA GLU A 130 -4.95 6.15 6.18
C GLU A 130 -5.42 5.33 4.96
N VAL A 131 -4.48 4.71 4.26
CA VAL A 131 -4.76 3.82 3.14
C VAL A 131 -4.61 2.37 3.59
N PRO A 132 -5.69 1.57 3.59
CA PRO A 132 -5.62 0.14 3.89
C PRO A 132 -4.73 -0.63 2.91
N MET A 133 -4.27 -1.80 3.33
CA MET A 133 -3.35 -2.59 2.52
C MET A 133 -3.85 -4.01 2.31
N ILE A 134 -3.45 -4.61 1.17
CA ILE A 134 -3.43 -6.06 1.00
C ILE A 134 -1.97 -6.48 0.95
N VAL A 135 -1.61 -7.48 1.74
CA VAL A 135 -0.25 -8.00 1.84
C VAL A 135 -0.25 -9.52 1.69
N THR A 136 0.86 -10.10 1.30
CA THR A 136 1.11 -11.54 1.38
C THR A 136 1.60 -11.93 2.78
N ASP A 137 1.40 -13.18 3.17
CA ASP A 137 1.88 -13.75 4.45
C ASP A 137 3.39 -14.03 4.39
N VAL A 138 4.20 -12.95 4.35
CA VAL A 138 5.66 -13.04 4.34
C VAL A 138 6.30 -12.12 5.37
N GLY A 139 7.30 -12.62 6.07
CA GLY A 139 8.01 -11.88 7.12
C GLY A 139 7.07 -11.36 8.20
N GLY A 140 7.23 -10.10 8.60
CA GLY A 140 6.39 -9.44 9.61
C GLY A 140 5.14 -8.75 9.05
N LEU A 141 4.77 -8.96 7.78
CA LEU A 141 3.62 -8.25 7.18
C LEU A 141 2.29 -8.69 7.75
N LYS A 142 2.10 -9.99 7.98
CA LYS A 142 0.88 -10.51 8.64
C LYS A 142 0.71 -9.93 10.04
N GLU A 143 1.77 -9.95 10.85
CA GLU A 143 1.75 -9.42 12.20
C GLU A 143 1.44 -7.90 12.22
N THR A 144 2.03 -7.15 11.29
CA THR A 144 1.91 -5.67 11.27
C THR A 144 0.63 -5.18 10.61
N ILE A 145 0.03 -5.94 9.70
CA ILE A 145 -1.15 -5.54 8.92
C ILE A 145 -2.36 -6.40 9.25
N GLY A 146 -2.26 -7.72 9.12
CA GLY A 146 -3.36 -8.65 9.34
C GLY A 146 -3.82 -8.69 10.79
N ASP A 147 -2.91 -9.00 11.71
CA ASP A 147 -3.22 -9.14 13.14
C ASP A 147 -3.61 -7.79 13.77
N ARG A 148 -3.22 -6.67 13.16
CA ARG A 148 -3.66 -5.33 13.53
C ARG A 148 -4.99 -4.92 12.91
N GLY A 149 -5.52 -5.70 11.97
CA GLY A 149 -6.76 -5.40 11.25
C GLY A 149 -6.71 -4.13 10.41
N THR A 150 -5.51 -3.70 10.00
CA THR A 150 -5.29 -2.49 9.19
C THR A 150 -5.32 -2.76 7.69
N GLY A 151 -5.49 -4.02 7.32
CA GLY A 151 -5.56 -4.51 5.95
C GLY A 151 -5.92 -5.98 5.92
N LEU A 152 -5.83 -6.58 4.74
CA LEU A 152 -6.08 -7.99 4.51
C LEU A 152 -4.78 -8.73 4.19
N VAL A 153 -4.74 -10.02 4.47
CA VAL A 153 -3.62 -10.90 4.15
C VAL A 153 -4.09 -11.91 3.10
N ALA A 154 -3.38 -11.95 1.98
CA ALA A 154 -3.53 -13.02 1.01
C ALA A 154 -2.73 -14.23 1.51
N ASP A 155 -3.42 -15.33 1.78
CA ASP A 155 -2.81 -16.55 2.34
C ASP A 155 -1.76 -17.14 1.41
N GLU A 156 -1.94 -16.96 0.10
CA GLU A 156 -1.00 -17.33 -0.94
C GLU A 156 -0.58 -16.11 -1.76
N GLY A 157 0.67 -16.06 -2.15
CA GLY A 157 1.22 -15.03 -3.03
C GLY A 157 0.88 -15.29 -4.51
N THR A 158 -0.36 -15.70 -4.82
CA THR A 158 -0.84 -15.97 -6.18
C THR A 158 -1.70 -14.82 -6.69
N PRO A 159 -1.77 -14.61 -8.03
CA PRO A 159 -2.64 -13.61 -8.62
C PRO A 159 -4.11 -13.78 -8.22
N GLU A 160 -4.60 -15.02 -8.18
CA GLU A 160 -5.98 -15.37 -7.84
C GLU A 160 -6.32 -14.96 -6.40
N CYS A 161 -5.41 -15.24 -5.46
CA CYS A 161 -5.60 -14.88 -4.06
C CYS A 161 -5.59 -13.35 -3.87
N ILE A 162 -4.65 -12.65 -4.49
CA ILE A 162 -4.61 -11.17 -4.47
C ILE A 162 -5.88 -10.57 -5.09
N CYS A 163 -6.33 -11.07 -6.24
CA CYS A 163 -7.58 -10.65 -6.89
C CYS A 163 -8.79 -10.84 -5.96
N SER A 164 -8.90 -12.01 -5.33
CA SER A 164 -9.98 -12.33 -4.41
C SER A 164 -10.04 -11.38 -3.22
N GLU A 165 -8.89 -11.08 -2.60
CA GLU A 165 -8.82 -10.16 -1.47
C GLU A 165 -9.12 -8.70 -1.88
N ILE A 166 -8.73 -8.28 -3.09
CA ILE A 166 -9.11 -6.96 -3.63
C ILE A 166 -10.63 -6.88 -3.79
N ILE A 167 -11.26 -7.87 -4.42
CA ILE A 167 -12.72 -7.91 -4.58
C ILE A 167 -13.41 -7.92 -3.22
N ARG A 168 -12.96 -8.73 -2.28
CA ARG A 168 -13.50 -8.82 -0.92
C ARG A 168 -13.45 -7.48 -0.20
N TYR A 169 -12.31 -6.76 -0.28
CA TYR A 169 -12.13 -5.45 0.31
C TYR A 169 -13.14 -4.43 -0.22
N PHE A 170 -13.34 -4.36 -1.53
CA PHE A 170 -14.23 -3.37 -2.14
C PHE A 170 -15.71 -3.76 -2.10
N SER A 171 -16.03 -5.05 -2.03
CA SER A 171 -17.43 -5.53 -1.96
C SER A 171 -17.99 -5.50 -0.54
N THR A 172 -17.16 -5.32 0.49
CA THR A 172 -17.58 -5.35 1.89
C THR A 172 -17.21 -4.04 2.60
N PRO A 173 -18.08 -3.01 2.59
CA PRO A 173 -17.78 -1.69 3.15
C PRO A 173 -17.28 -1.73 4.59
N ALA A 174 -17.82 -2.63 5.43
CA ALA A 174 -17.39 -2.80 6.82
C ALA A 174 -15.90 -3.17 6.96
N ILE A 175 -15.33 -3.90 6.00
CA ILE A 175 -13.88 -4.22 6.01
C ILE A 175 -13.08 -2.92 5.86
N ARG A 176 -13.43 -2.08 4.88
CA ARG A 176 -12.75 -0.81 4.65
C ARG A 176 -12.83 0.11 5.87
N GLU A 177 -14.02 0.26 6.43
CA GLU A 177 -14.27 1.10 7.60
C GLU A 177 -13.46 0.64 8.81
N ASN A 178 -13.47 -0.67 9.08
CA ASN A 178 -12.68 -1.27 10.17
C ASN A 178 -11.19 -1.09 9.96
N CYS A 179 -10.68 -1.31 8.74
CA CYS A 179 -9.26 -1.10 8.45
C CYS A 179 -8.83 0.35 8.71
N ILE A 180 -9.61 1.33 8.25
CA ILE A 180 -9.31 2.76 8.46
C ILE A 180 -9.36 3.12 9.95
N ALA A 181 -10.36 2.61 10.68
CA ALA A 181 -10.45 2.83 12.14
C ALA A 181 -9.22 2.27 12.87
N ASN A 182 -8.81 1.05 12.54
CA ASN A 182 -7.63 0.42 13.12
C ASN A 182 -6.32 1.14 12.72
N ILE A 183 -6.21 1.64 11.50
CA ILE A 183 -5.05 2.45 11.08
C ILE A 183 -4.94 3.70 11.96
N ARG A 184 -6.04 4.36 12.29
CA ARG A 184 -6.03 5.55 13.18
C ARG A 184 -5.52 5.20 14.58
N LEU A 185 -5.93 4.06 15.13
CA LEU A 185 -5.41 3.56 16.41
C LEU A 185 -3.91 3.25 16.33
N GLU A 186 -3.46 2.61 15.26
CA GLU A 186 -2.05 2.31 15.04
C GLU A 186 -1.21 3.60 14.84
N LYS A 187 -1.75 4.63 14.20
CA LYS A 187 -1.09 5.94 14.08
C LYS A 187 -0.80 6.55 15.45
N GLU A 188 -1.76 6.50 16.37
CA GLU A 188 -1.56 6.99 17.74
C GLU A 188 -0.52 6.14 18.48
N ARG A 189 -0.64 4.82 18.40
CA ARG A 189 0.29 3.87 19.03
C ARG A 189 1.73 4.03 18.55
N LEU A 190 1.92 4.30 17.26
CA LEU A 190 3.22 4.47 16.60
C LEU A 190 3.61 5.95 16.44
N SER A 191 3.03 6.86 17.23
CA SER A 191 3.39 8.26 17.20
C SER A 191 4.75 8.54 17.89
N TRP A 192 5.43 9.58 17.48
CA TRP A 192 6.66 10.06 18.13
C TRP A 192 6.42 10.40 19.60
N LYS A 193 5.22 10.90 19.94
CA LYS A 193 4.82 11.17 21.32
C LYS A 193 4.78 9.90 22.15
N THR A 194 4.13 8.85 21.65
CA THR A 194 4.06 7.54 22.33
C THR A 194 5.43 6.91 22.47
N PHE A 195 6.28 7.04 21.45
CA PHE A 195 7.66 6.59 21.50
C PHE A 195 8.46 7.28 22.61
N ALA A 196 8.38 8.61 22.71
CA ALA A 196 9.07 9.38 23.73
C ALA A 196 8.63 8.99 25.16
N ILE A 197 7.32 8.86 25.39
CA ILE A 197 6.77 8.42 26.69
C ILE A 197 7.34 7.05 27.09
N LYS A 198 7.29 6.06 26.20
CA LYS A 198 7.81 4.72 26.48
C LYS A 198 9.32 4.70 26.74
N LEU A 199 10.07 5.57 26.07
CA LEU A 199 11.50 5.72 26.29
C LEU A 199 11.79 6.31 27.66
N GLU A 200 11.05 7.35 28.07
CA GLU A 200 11.16 7.98 29.40
C GLU A 200 10.80 6.97 30.51
N GLU A 201 9.71 6.21 30.35
CA GLU A 201 9.32 5.13 31.29
C GLU A 201 10.43 4.08 31.44
N PHE A 202 11.03 3.66 30.32
CA PHE A 202 12.13 2.69 30.35
C PHE A 202 13.36 3.25 31.09
N ILE A 203 13.75 4.48 30.78
CA ILE A 203 14.91 5.14 31.46
C ILE A 203 14.62 5.27 32.97
N GLY A 204 13.39 5.65 33.36
CA GLY A 204 13.01 5.77 34.76
C GLY A 204 12.93 4.45 35.52
N SER A 205 12.95 3.31 34.81
CA SER A 205 12.93 1.94 35.38
C SER A 205 14.32 1.30 35.54
N LEU A 206 15.39 2.00 35.11
CA LEU A 206 16.79 1.58 35.24
C LEU A 206 17.38 2.02 36.56
#